data_eb0889e07f3506e25c0380a992edbb17
#
_entry.id   eb0889e07f3506e25c0380a992edbb17
#
_cell.length_a   1.000
_cell.length_b   1.000
_cell.length_c   1.000
_cell.angle_alpha   90.00
_cell.angle_beta   90.00
_cell.angle_gamma   90.00
#
_symmetry.space_group_name_H-M   'P 1'
#
loop_
_entity.id
_entity.type
_entity.pdbx_description
1 polymer ?
#
loop_
_entity_poly.entity_id
_entity_poly.type
_entity_poly.pdbx_seq_one_letter_code
_entity_poly.pdbx_strand_id
1 'polypeptide(L)'
;MSLRGGIGLPELPLEDGQEFRLGIMGGTFDPVHYGHLVTAEQARESLDLDAVLFMPAGTPAFKLDKPVTPAEDRYAMTVLATAANPAFLASRFEIDRPG
;
A
#
# COMPACT_ATOMS: atom_id res chain seq x y z
N MET A 1 10.94 16.66 5.70
CA MET A 1 10.29 16.42 4.40
C MET A 1 8.89 15.86 4.63
N SER A 2 7.93 16.34 3.91
CA SER A 2 6.56 15.85 4.02
C SER A 2 6.31 14.71 3.05
N LEU A 3 5.70 13.62 3.55
CA LEU A 3 5.29 12.49 2.70
C LEU A 3 3.82 12.58 2.33
N ARG A 4 3.17 13.68 2.69
CA ARG A 4 1.79 13.92 2.35
C ARG A 4 1.65 14.36 0.89
N GLY A 5 0.46 14.54 0.46
CA GLY A 5 0.17 15.04 -0.87
C GLY A 5 -0.43 13.96 -1.74
N GLY A 6 -0.10 13.93 -3.00
CA GLY A 6 -0.75 13.11 -4.00
C GLY A 6 -0.64 11.61 -3.84
N ILE A 7 0.08 11.09 -2.88
CA ILE A 7 0.23 9.64 -2.71
C ILE A 7 -0.71 9.04 -1.66
N GLY A 8 -1.59 9.85 -1.08
CA GLY A 8 -2.62 9.31 -0.19
C GLY A 8 -2.12 8.83 1.16
N LEU A 9 -0.99 9.32 1.61
CA LEU A 9 -0.47 8.96 2.93
C LEU A 9 -1.17 9.74 4.03
N PRO A 10 -1.34 9.12 5.21
CA PRO A 10 -1.75 9.88 6.37
C PRO A 10 -0.65 10.84 6.78
N GLU A 11 -1.00 11.81 7.61
CA GLU A 11 0.02 12.70 8.16
C GLU A 11 0.92 11.92 9.10
N LEU A 12 2.24 12.05 8.92
CA LEU A 12 3.22 11.36 9.71
C LEU A 12 3.83 12.32 10.72
N PRO A 13 4.02 11.89 11.98
CA PRO A 13 4.55 12.74 13.03
C PRO A 13 6.07 12.86 12.96
N LEU A 14 6.58 13.43 11.88
CA LEU A 14 8.01 13.58 11.68
C LEU A 14 8.49 14.94 12.20
N GLU A 15 9.64 14.93 12.83
CA GLU A 15 10.32 16.14 13.26
C GLU A 15 11.29 16.60 12.18
N ASP A 16 11.67 17.87 12.21
CA ASP A 16 12.63 18.42 11.28
C ASP A 16 13.93 17.62 11.32
N GLY A 17 14.43 17.24 10.16
CA GLY A 17 15.65 16.47 10.04
C GLY A 17 15.50 14.98 10.28
N GLN A 18 14.34 14.53 10.67
CA GLN A 18 14.09 13.12 10.92
C GLN A 18 13.90 12.40 9.58
N GLU A 19 14.60 11.26 9.43
CA GLU A 19 14.49 10.41 8.26
C GLU A 19 13.37 9.41 8.47
N PHE A 20 12.54 9.21 7.45
CA PHE A 20 11.51 8.19 7.45
C PHE A 20 11.67 7.34 6.21
N ARG A 21 11.88 6.04 6.41
CA ARG A 21 12.14 5.12 5.31
C ARG A 21 10.86 4.35 4.99
N LEU A 22 10.30 4.64 3.83
CA LEU A 22 9.04 4.07 3.40
C LEU A 22 9.25 3.12 2.22
N GLY A 23 8.73 1.90 2.35
CA GLY A 23 8.65 0.97 1.23
C GLY A 23 7.26 1.03 0.61
N ILE A 24 7.19 0.80 -0.69
CA ILE A 24 5.91 0.78 -1.41
C ILE A 24 5.74 -0.59 -2.04
N MET A 25 4.65 -1.25 -1.73
CA MET A 25 4.28 -2.52 -2.36
C MET A 25 3.05 -2.29 -3.21
N GLY A 26 3.27 -2.22 -4.53
CA GLY A 26 2.18 -2.09 -5.49
C GLY A 26 1.71 -3.44 -5.97
N GLY A 27 0.44 -3.54 -6.32
CA GLY A 27 -0.10 -4.77 -6.86
C GLY A 27 -1.60 -4.69 -7.04
N THR A 28 -2.15 -5.70 -7.70
CA THR A 28 -3.60 -5.80 -7.86
C THR A 28 -4.28 -6.13 -6.54
N PHE A 29 -3.69 -7.04 -5.77
CA PHE A 29 -4.25 -7.53 -4.50
C PHE A 29 -5.68 -8.02 -4.68
N ASP A 30 -5.82 -9.09 -5.42
CA ASP A 30 -7.13 -9.64 -5.73
C ASP A 30 -7.22 -11.14 -5.36
N PRO A 31 -7.31 -11.43 -4.05
CA PRO A 31 -7.19 -10.52 -2.91
C PRO A 31 -5.74 -10.39 -2.43
N VAL A 32 -5.53 -9.45 -1.53
CA VAL A 32 -4.33 -9.45 -0.71
C VAL A 32 -4.32 -10.73 0.13
N HIS A 33 -3.16 -11.33 0.35
CA HIS A 33 -3.08 -12.57 1.12
C HIS A 33 -1.84 -12.57 2.01
N TYR A 34 -1.73 -13.63 2.82
CA TYR A 34 -0.67 -13.75 3.80
C TYR A 34 0.72 -13.61 3.19
N GLY A 35 0.92 -14.16 1.98
CA GLY A 35 2.20 -14.02 1.27
C GLY A 35 2.62 -12.58 1.05
N HIS A 36 1.67 -11.70 0.74
CA HIS A 36 1.96 -10.27 0.61
C HIS A 36 2.43 -9.69 1.94
N LEU A 37 1.77 -10.06 3.03
CA LEU A 37 2.11 -9.53 4.35
C LEU A 37 3.49 -10.00 4.81
N VAL A 38 3.81 -11.27 4.58
CA VAL A 38 5.11 -11.82 4.93
C VAL A 38 6.22 -11.16 4.12
N THR A 39 6.01 -11.01 2.82
CA THR A 39 7.00 -10.36 1.95
C THR A 39 7.25 -8.92 2.39
N ALA A 40 6.17 -8.19 2.70
CA ALA A 40 6.30 -6.81 3.16
C ALA A 40 7.09 -6.73 4.47
N GLU A 41 6.82 -7.63 5.41
CA GLU A 41 7.52 -7.61 6.69
C GLU A 41 8.98 -7.98 6.54
N GLN A 42 9.29 -8.96 5.67
CA GLN A 42 10.67 -9.32 5.40
C GLN A 42 11.43 -8.16 4.78
N ALA A 43 10.82 -7.46 3.84
CA ALA A 43 11.44 -6.29 3.23
C ALA A 43 11.65 -5.18 4.25
N ARG A 44 10.65 -4.96 5.12
CA ARG A 44 10.76 -3.94 6.16
C ARG A 44 11.96 -4.20 7.06
N GLU A 45 12.14 -5.45 7.49
CA GLU A 45 13.27 -5.80 8.34
C GLU A 45 14.60 -5.72 7.59
N SER A 46 14.66 -6.29 6.38
CA SER A 46 15.90 -6.37 5.61
C SER A 46 16.42 -5.01 5.18
N LEU A 47 15.53 -4.08 4.88
CA LEU A 47 15.88 -2.76 4.38
C LEU A 47 15.76 -1.67 5.45
N ASP A 48 15.46 -2.08 6.68
CA ASP A 48 15.31 -1.16 7.80
C ASP A 48 14.30 -0.05 7.48
N LEU A 49 13.12 -0.46 7.02
CA LEU A 49 12.06 0.48 6.69
C LEU A 49 11.20 0.77 7.91
N ASP A 50 10.74 2.01 8.00
CA ASP A 50 9.83 2.41 9.08
C ASP A 50 8.41 1.95 8.81
N ALA A 51 8.03 1.87 7.54
CA ALA A 51 6.69 1.44 7.16
C ALA A 51 6.68 0.90 5.73
N VAL A 52 5.62 0.15 5.42
CA VAL A 52 5.35 -0.30 4.06
C VAL A 52 3.95 0.16 3.68
N LEU A 53 3.86 0.84 2.54
CA LEU A 53 2.61 1.33 1.99
C LEU A 53 2.12 0.33 0.94
N PHE A 54 0.96 -0.28 1.18
CA PHE A 54 0.30 -1.14 0.20
C PHE A 54 -0.52 -0.27 -0.73
N MET A 55 -0.24 -0.35 -2.02
CA MET A 55 -0.88 0.52 -3.01
C MET A 55 -1.61 -0.33 -4.05
N PRO A 56 -2.89 -0.66 -3.82
CA PRO A 56 -3.66 -1.44 -4.78
C PRO A 56 -3.82 -0.70 -6.10
N ALA A 57 -3.67 -1.43 -7.21
CA ALA A 57 -3.87 -0.88 -8.53
C ALA A 57 -5.34 -0.53 -8.74
N GLY A 58 -5.59 0.54 -9.49
CA GLY A 58 -6.95 0.92 -9.84
C GLY A 58 -7.53 -0.02 -10.86
N THR A 59 -7.04 0.05 -12.10
CA THR A 59 -7.49 -0.82 -13.18
C THR A 59 -6.27 -1.51 -13.76
N PRO A 60 -6.13 -2.84 -13.57
CA PRO A 60 -5.01 -3.57 -14.15
C PRO A 60 -5.09 -3.54 -15.68
N ALA A 61 -4.02 -3.07 -16.32
CA ALA A 61 -4.04 -2.78 -17.75
C ALA A 61 -4.08 -4.02 -18.63
N PHE A 62 -3.74 -5.18 -18.13
CA PHE A 62 -3.58 -6.38 -18.94
C PHE A 62 -4.45 -7.56 -18.48
N LYS A 63 -5.50 -7.31 -17.73
CA LYS A 63 -6.43 -8.33 -17.27
C LYS A 63 -7.65 -8.35 -18.17
N LEU A 64 -7.47 -8.83 -19.41
CA LEU A 64 -8.53 -8.77 -20.39
C LEU A 64 -9.50 -9.94 -20.33
N ASP A 65 -9.04 -11.10 -19.88
CA ASP A 65 -9.82 -12.33 -19.94
C ASP A 65 -10.50 -12.73 -18.65
N LYS A 66 -10.10 -12.13 -17.55
CA LYS A 66 -10.62 -12.52 -16.23
C LYS A 66 -11.25 -11.33 -15.55
N PRO A 67 -12.42 -11.55 -14.94
CA PRO A 67 -12.98 -10.48 -14.11
C PRO A 67 -12.04 -10.17 -12.96
N VAL A 68 -11.89 -8.89 -12.69
CA VAL A 68 -11.09 -8.42 -11.56
C VAL A 68 -12.05 -7.85 -10.54
N THR A 69 -11.85 -8.17 -9.28
CA THR A 69 -12.65 -7.62 -8.19
C THR A 69 -12.60 -6.10 -8.22
N PRO A 70 -13.71 -5.41 -8.03
CA PRO A 70 -13.72 -3.95 -8.03
C PRO A 70 -12.68 -3.36 -7.09
N ALA A 71 -12.07 -2.25 -7.53
CA ALA A 71 -10.96 -1.62 -6.79
C ALA A 71 -11.34 -1.28 -5.35
N GLU A 72 -12.57 -0.82 -5.12
CA GLU A 72 -13.01 -0.48 -3.77
C GLU A 72 -12.98 -1.69 -2.84
N ASP A 73 -13.39 -2.86 -3.36
CA ASP A 73 -13.39 -4.08 -2.56
C ASP A 73 -11.97 -4.55 -2.28
N ARG A 74 -11.08 -4.45 -3.27
CA ARG A 74 -9.68 -4.83 -3.10
C ARG A 74 -9.00 -3.93 -2.08
N TYR A 75 -9.31 -2.64 -2.13
CA TYR A 75 -8.78 -1.69 -1.16
C TYR A 75 -9.29 -2.02 0.24
N ALA A 76 -10.59 -2.28 0.38
CA ALA A 76 -11.17 -2.61 1.69
C ALA A 76 -10.51 -3.86 2.29
N MET A 77 -10.28 -4.88 1.48
CA MET A 77 -9.61 -6.10 1.95
C MET A 77 -8.17 -5.80 2.38
N THR A 78 -7.48 -4.93 1.63
CA THR A 78 -6.12 -4.54 1.97
C THR A 78 -6.07 -3.77 3.29
N VAL A 79 -7.02 -2.88 3.52
CA VAL A 79 -7.12 -2.15 4.79
C VAL A 79 -7.29 -3.12 5.95
N LEU A 80 -8.20 -4.09 5.80
CA LEU A 80 -8.43 -5.08 6.85
C LEU A 80 -7.20 -5.94 7.10
N ALA A 81 -6.54 -6.37 6.04
CA ALA A 81 -5.38 -7.24 6.16
C ALA A 81 -4.19 -6.55 6.81
N THR A 82 -4.04 -5.25 6.59
CA THR A 82 -2.90 -4.49 7.12
C THR A 82 -3.17 -3.87 8.48
N ALA A 83 -4.40 -3.91 8.96
CA ALA A 83 -4.81 -3.20 10.16
C ALA A 83 -4.08 -3.66 11.42
N ALA A 84 -3.67 -4.91 11.48
CA ALA A 84 -3.03 -5.47 12.68
C ALA A 84 -1.56 -5.07 12.83
N ASN A 85 -0.95 -4.51 11.79
CA ASN A 85 0.46 -4.15 11.83
C ASN A 85 0.60 -2.62 11.70
N PRO A 86 1.05 -1.93 12.77
CA PRO A 86 1.13 -0.47 12.72
C PRO A 86 2.14 0.06 11.71
N ALA A 87 3.05 -0.78 11.21
CA ALA A 87 3.99 -0.38 10.18
C ALA A 87 3.43 -0.52 8.76
N PHE A 88 2.23 -1.06 8.61
CA PHE A 88 1.60 -1.23 7.30
C PHE A 88 0.54 -0.17 7.09
N LEU A 89 0.57 0.45 5.91
CA LEU A 89 -0.38 1.47 5.50
C LEU A 89 -1.02 1.05 4.19
N ALA A 90 -2.23 1.52 3.90
CA ALA A 90 -2.90 1.25 2.63
C ALA A 90 -3.22 2.58 1.96
N SER A 91 -3.03 2.65 0.64
CA SER A 91 -3.22 3.88 -0.11
C SER A 91 -4.28 3.71 -1.19
N ARG A 92 -5.08 4.75 -1.39
CA ARG A 92 -6.07 4.83 -2.48
C ARG A 92 -5.52 5.55 -3.71
N PHE A 93 -4.27 5.94 -3.71
CA PHE A 93 -3.74 6.83 -4.74
C PHE A 93 -4.04 6.32 -6.16
N GLU A 94 -3.76 5.04 -6.41
CA GLU A 94 -3.97 4.46 -7.73
C GLU A 94 -5.45 4.25 -8.03
N ILE A 95 -6.26 4.03 -7.01
CA ILE A 95 -7.71 3.83 -7.18
C ILE A 95 -8.40 5.13 -7.55
N ASP A 96 -7.99 6.21 -6.91
CA ASP A 96 -8.61 7.52 -7.12
C ASP A 96 -8.07 8.25 -8.34
N ARG A 97 -7.01 7.76 -8.92
CA ARG A 97 -6.37 8.38 -10.08
C ARG A 97 -7.21 8.15 -11.33
N PRO A 98 -7.53 9.22 -12.09
CA PRO A 98 -8.28 9.07 -13.33
C PRO A 98 -7.47 8.34 -14.39
N GLY A 99 -8.17 7.58 -15.20
CA GLY A 99 -7.56 6.87 -16.33
C GLY A 99 -7.37 5.40 -16.12
#